data_3b280b437df86274a03a8c9a4a941473
#
_entry.id   3b280b437df86274a03a8c9a4a941473
#
_cell.length_a   1.000
_cell.length_b   1.000
_cell.length_c   1.000
_cell.angle_alpha   90.00
_cell.angle_beta   90.00
_cell.angle_gamma   90.00
#
_symmetry.space_group_name_H-M   'P 1'
#
loop_
_entity.id
_entity.type
_entity.pdbx_description
1 polymer ?
#
loop_
_entity_poly.entity_id
_entity_poly.type
_entity_poly.pdbx_seq_one_letter_code
_entity_poly.pdbx_strand_id
1 'polypeptide(L)'
;MSKLDKMIAKLCPDGVEYKTISELFNTRNGYTPSKAKKEYWINGTIPWFRMEDIRENGRILSKATQYVSESAVKGSPFPANSIIVATSATIGEHALIKVPSLANQRFTYLMLKDEYKAYIDIMFIYYYCFKLDEYCKACLNHGNFASVDMRKFAKFKFPVPPLEVQREIVRVLDSFTLLTAELTAELTARKKQYNFYRDALIQKECKIEKVKLNSVCEIYDGTHKTPKYTNTGIPFVSVENIDDLYGTRKFIAPEDYAKYKIKPRKGDVFMTRITAGVIGKCTVVDRDDDLAYYVSLALLRPNTDILDSKYLKYYLESGWGRKELSKWILWDATPTKINKDDIGRVLISIPPLDVQKRLVQVIEHFDAICTDLNIGLPAEIKARQKQYEYYRDLLLTFAETGSTLVTDRQTDRQTDRQTDRQTDRQTDRQTDRQTDRQN
;
A
#
# COMPACT_ATOMS: atom_id res chain seq x y z
N MET A 1 29.54 -18.84 8.24
CA MET A 1 29.59 -18.56 6.78
C MET A 1 28.36 -19.17 6.14
N SER A 2 27.55 -18.35 5.47
CA SER A 2 26.36 -18.83 4.75
C SER A 2 26.76 -19.77 3.59
N LYS A 3 25.79 -20.50 3.03
CA LYS A 3 26.00 -21.31 1.82
C LYS A 3 26.53 -20.44 0.67
N LEU A 4 25.97 -19.24 0.53
CA LEU A 4 26.37 -18.28 -0.52
C LEU A 4 27.81 -17.79 -0.32
N ASP A 5 28.24 -17.47 0.91
CA ASP A 5 29.62 -17.06 1.18
C ASP A 5 30.63 -18.15 0.78
N LYS A 6 30.32 -19.42 1.09
CA LYS A 6 31.15 -20.55 0.68
C LYS A 6 31.23 -20.70 -0.84
N MET A 7 30.10 -20.46 -1.53
CA MET A 7 30.06 -20.49 -3.01
C MET A 7 30.87 -19.35 -3.61
N ILE A 8 30.72 -18.11 -3.11
CA ILE A 8 31.49 -16.95 -3.58
C ILE A 8 32.98 -17.18 -3.37
N ALA A 9 33.41 -17.57 -2.17
CA ALA A 9 34.82 -17.83 -1.88
C ALA A 9 35.43 -18.92 -2.78
N LYS A 10 34.62 -19.91 -3.18
CA LYS A 10 35.08 -21.02 -4.04
C LYS A 10 35.07 -20.65 -5.52
N LEU A 11 34.02 -19.96 -6.00
CA LEU A 11 33.76 -19.74 -7.44
C LEU A 11 34.22 -18.36 -7.91
N CYS A 12 34.49 -17.41 -7.01
CA CYS A 12 34.92 -16.06 -7.31
C CYS A 12 36.17 -15.68 -6.47
N PRO A 13 37.23 -16.50 -6.41
CA PRO A 13 38.39 -16.21 -5.56
C PRO A 13 39.13 -14.93 -5.97
N ASP A 14 39.12 -14.61 -7.28
CA ASP A 14 39.76 -13.42 -7.85
C ASP A 14 38.78 -12.25 -8.07
N GLY A 15 37.59 -12.30 -7.45
CA GLY A 15 36.52 -11.32 -7.61
C GLY A 15 35.55 -11.66 -8.71
N VAL A 16 34.76 -10.68 -9.16
CA VAL A 16 33.69 -10.82 -10.13
C VAL A 16 33.94 -9.93 -11.35
N GLU A 17 33.80 -10.48 -12.54
CA GLU A 17 33.84 -9.69 -13.77
C GLU A 17 32.64 -8.73 -13.87
N TYR A 18 32.88 -7.54 -14.39
CA TYR A 18 31.83 -6.55 -14.66
C TYR A 18 31.70 -6.27 -16.15
N LYS A 19 30.46 -6.23 -16.63
CA LYS A 19 30.13 -5.87 -18.01
C LYS A 19 29.15 -4.73 -18.06
N THR A 20 29.33 -3.82 -19.00
CA THR A 20 28.46 -2.66 -19.20
C THR A 20 27.12 -3.05 -19.83
N ILE A 21 26.11 -2.17 -19.72
CA ILE A 21 24.84 -2.32 -20.44
C ILE A 21 25.09 -2.53 -21.94
N SER A 22 26.00 -1.73 -22.52
CA SER A 22 26.29 -1.83 -23.98
C SER A 22 26.95 -3.15 -24.39
N GLU A 23 27.69 -3.81 -23.50
CA GLU A 23 28.25 -5.14 -23.73
C GLU A 23 27.18 -6.22 -23.63
N LEU A 24 26.35 -6.21 -22.58
CA LEU A 24 25.39 -7.27 -22.30
C LEU A 24 24.11 -7.19 -23.12
N PHE A 25 23.66 -5.98 -23.44
CA PHE A 25 22.31 -5.79 -23.97
C PHE A 25 22.28 -5.03 -25.30
N ASN A 26 21.32 -5.42 -26.14
CA ASN A 26 20.79 -4.55 -27.16
C ASN A 26 19.77 -3.64 -26.49
N THR A 27 19.89 -2.32 -26.69
CA THR A 27 18.99 -1.35 -26.08
C THR A 27 18.13 -0.67 -27.15
N ARG A 28 16.85 -0.47 -26.89
CA ARG A 28 15.94 0.23 -27.77
C ARG A 28 14.83 0.88 -26.97
N ASN A 29 14.47 2.10 -27.31
CA ASN A 29 13.35 2.77 -26.66
C ASN A 29 12.01 2.17 -27.11
N GLY A 30 11.08 2.11 -26.18
CA GLY A 30 9.69 1.87 -26.48
C GLY A 30 9.10 3.01 -27.33
N TYR A 31 7.88 2.82 -27.78
CA TYR A 31 7.17 3.84 -28.55
C TYR A 31 5.65 3.72 -28.36
N THR A 32 4.96 4.82 -28.65
CA THR A 32 3.49 4.86 -28.68
C THR A 32 3.02 4.79 -30.13
N PRO A 33 2.27 3.74 -30.52
CA PRO A 33 1.60 3.73 -31.81
C PRO A 33 0.66 4.93 -31.98
N SER A 34 0.44 5.36 -33.21
CA SER A 34 -0.41 6.51 -33.49
C SER A 34 -1.81 6.33 -32.92
N LYS A 35 -2.22 7.23 -32.01
CA LYS A 35 -3.57 7.23 -31.42
C LYS A 35 -4.66 7.64 -32.44
N ALA A 36 -4.28 8.31 -33.51
CA ALA A 36 -5.20 8.67 -34.63
C ALA A 36 -5.65 7.44 -35.40
N LYS A 37 -4.85 6.37 -35.41
CA LYS A 37 -5.20 5.11 -36.07
C LYS A 37 -5.90 4.18 -35.04
N LYS A 38 -7.23 4.26 -34.98
CA LYS A 38 -8.05 3.46 -34.06
C LYS A 38 -7.82 1.96 -34.22
N GLU A 39 -7.55 1.49 -35.44
CA GLU A 39 -7.24 0.09 -35.75
C GLU A 39 -6.04 -0.48 -34.96
N TYR A 40 -5.11 0.38 -34.55
CA TYR A 40 -3.96 -0.05 -33.71
C TYR A 40 -4.35 -0.39 -32.27
N TRP A 41 -5.52 0.07 -31.81
CA TRP A 41 -5.95 0.01 -30.41
C TRP A 41 -7.21 -0.83 -30.19
N ILE A 42 -7.76 -1.42 -31.27
CA ILE A 42 -8.96 -2.26 -31.22
C ILE A 42 -8.53 -3.72 -31.47
N ASN A 43 -9.05 -4.64 -30.64
CA ASN A 43 -8.75 -6.07 -30.70
C ASN A 43 -7.24 -6.39 -30.67
N GLY A 44 -6.46 -5.59 -29.94
CA GLY A 44 -5.02 -5.78 -29.79
C GLY A 44 -4.68 -7.10 -29.08
N THR A 45 -3.63 -7.74 -29.54
CA THR A 45 -3.08 -8.98 -28.96
C THR A 45 -1.71 -8.77 -28.31
N ILE A 46 -1.00 -7.71 -28.70
CA ILE A 46 0.34 -7.38 -28.22
C ILE A 46 0.22 -6.44 -27.00
N PRO A 47 0.69 -6.83 -25.80
CA PRO A 47 0.70 -5.96 -24.63
C PRO A 47 1.50 -4.69 -24.89
N TRP A 48 0.95 -3.54 -24.50
CA TRP A 48 1.63 -2.25 -24.56
C TRP A 48 1.77 -1.66 -23.17
N PHE A 49 2.97 -1.81 -22.58
CA PHE A 49 3.24 -1.48 -21.19
C PHE A 49 3.45 0.01 -20.95
N ARG A 50 2.91 0.46 -19.82
CA ARG A 50 3.05 1.80 -19.27
C ARG A 50 3.40 1.73 -17.79
N MET A 51 3.65 2.87 -17.17
CA MET A 51 3.98 2.95 -15.74
C MET A 51 2.83 2.45 -14.86
N GLU A 52 1.59 2.66 -15.29
CA GLU A 52 0.39 2.18 -14.60
C GLU A 52 0.41 0.66 -14.46
N ASP A 53 0.88 -0.06 -15.47
CA ASP A 53 0.97 -1.54 -15.44
C ASP A 53 1.94 -2.03 -14.36
N ILE A 54 3.06 -1.32 -14.14
CA ILE A 54 4.00 -1.63 -13.05
C ILE A 54 3.34 -1.41 -11.68
N ARG A 55 2.55 -0.36 -11.54
CA ARG A 55 1.87 -0.02 -10.28
C ARG A 55 0.75 -1.00 -9.94
N GLU A 56 0.02 -1.46 -10.95
CA GLU A 56 -1.13 -2.36 -10.78
C GLU A 56 -0.73 -3.83 -10.67
N ASN A 57 0.27 -4.26 -11.47
CA ASN A 57 0.62 -5.68 -11.63
C ASN A 57 2.00 -6.04 -11.04
N GLY A 58 2.70 -5.06 -10.44
CA GLY A 58 4.07 -5.26 -9.94
C GLY A 58 5.13 -5.20 -11.04
N ARG A 59 6.35 -5.57 -10.70
CA ARG A 59 7.54 -5.40 -11.57
C ARG A 59 7.87 -6.61 -12.45
N ILE A 60 7.06 -7.68 -12.42
CA ILE A 60 7.18 -8.84 -13.33
C ILE A 60 5.89 -8.90 -14.13
N LEU A 61 5.96 -8.53 -15.40
CA LEU A 61 4.79 -8.25 -16.23
C LEU A 61 4.58 -9.30 -17.32
N SER A 62 3.39 -9.88 -17.35
CA SER A 62 2.90 -10.78 -18.42
C SER A 62 1.60 -10.28 -19.06
N LYS A 63 0.94 -9.30 -18.46
CA LYS A 63 -0.32 -8.70 -18.92
C LYS A 63 -0.22 -7.19 -18.84
N ALA A 64 -0.86 -6.48 -19.76
CA ALA A 64 -0.98 -5.03 -19.76
C ALA A 64 -2.44 -4.61 -19.67
N THR A 65 -2.69 -3.39 -19.20
CA THR A 65 -4.02 -2.76 -19.21
C THR A 65 -4.48 -2.43 -20.62
N GLN A 66 -3.51 -2.18 -21.53
CA GLN A 66 -3.78 -1.88 -22.94
C GLN A 66 -2.99 -2.81 -23.85
N TYR A 67 -3.64 -3.15 -24.95
CA TYR A 67 -3.06 -3.99 -26.01
C TYR A 67 -3.12 -3.24 -27.35
N VAL A 68 -2.21 -3.57 -28.23
CA VAL A 68 -2.20 -3.04 -29.60
C VAL A 68 -2.25 -4.19 -30.60
N SER A 69 -2.75 -3.87 -31.81
CA SER A 69 -2.79 -4.83 -32.91
C SER A 69 -1.38 -5.09 -33.48
N GLU A 70 -1.18 -6.21 -34.15
CA GLU A 70 0.08 -6.53 -34.81
C GLU A 70 0.48 -5.46 -35.85
N SER A 71 -0.47 -4.85 -36.52
CA SER A 71 -0.24 -3.76 -37.49
C SER A 71 0.33 -2.48 -36.85
N ALA A 72 0.22 -2.33 -35.53
CA ALA A 72 0.82 -1.21 -34.79
C ALA A 72 2.32 -1.42 -34.50
N VAL A 73 2.83 -2.65 -34.71
CA VAL A 73 4.20 -3.02 -34.38
C VAL A 73 5.14 -2.64 -35.53
N LYS A 74 6.21 -1.90 -35.21
CA LYS A 74 7.27 -1.56 -36.17
C LYS A 74 8.33 -2.65 -36.16
N GLY A 75 8.28 -3.56 -37.12
CA GLY A 75 9.12 -4.75 -37.18
C GLY A 75 8.56 -5.87 -36.32
N SER A 76 9.32 -6.37 -35.36
CA SER A 76 8.88 -7.37 -34.37
C SER A 76 8.63 -6.75 -33.01
N PRO A 77 7.74 -7.35 -32.19
CA PRO A 77 7.62 -6.99 -30.78
C PRO A 77 8.96 -7.17 -30.05
N PHE A 78 9.17 -6.44 -28.97
CA PHE A 78 10.31 -6.67 -28.08
C PHE A 78 10.19 -8.07 -27.46
N PRO A 79 11.29 -8.84 -27.38
CA PRO A 79 11.23 -10.22 -26.94
C PRO A 79 10.87 -10.37 -25.46
N ALA A 80 10.29 -11.52 -25.13
CA ALA A 80 10.12 -11.95 -23.74
C ALA A 80 11.47 -12.03 -23.03
N ASN A 81 11.44 -11.97 -21.68
CA ASN A 81 12.61 -11.88 -20.81
C ASN A 81 13.51 -10.67 -21.11
N SER A 82 12.90 -9.57 -21.55
CA SER A 82 13.52 -8.24 -21.60
C SER A 82 13.20 -7.46 -20.32
N ILE A 83 14.08 -6.53 -19.95
CA ILE A 83 13.84 -5.61 -18.86
C ILE A 83 13.52 -4.23 -19.45
N ILE A 84 12.45 -3.59 -18.99
CA ILE A 84 12.18 -2.19 -19.29
C ILE A 84 12.64 -1.33 -18.13
N VAL A 85 13.31 -0.22 -18.44
CA VAL A 85 13.79 0.76 -17.47
C VAL A 85 13.20 2.12 -17.81
N ALA A 86 12.59 2.79 -16.85
CA ALA A 86 12.06 4.14 -17.01
C ALA A 86 13.20 5.15 -17.07
N THR A 87 13.50 5.65 -18.26
CA THR A 87 14.60 6.59 -18.54
C THR A 87 14.12 8.03 -18.73
N SER A 88 12.81 8.28 -18.67
CA SER A 88 12.22 9.62 -18.71
C SER A 88 10.94 9.70 -17.88
N ALA A 89 10.64 10.88 -17.36
CA ALA A 89 9.52 11.20 -16.48
C ALA A 89 9.57 10.51 -15.11
N THR A 90 9.20 9.25 -14.98
CA THR A 90 9.24 8.48 -13.72
C THR A 90 10.54 7.67 -13.65
N ILE A 91 11.67 8.38 -13.55
CA ILE A 91 13.00 7.78 -13.64
C ILE A 91 13.31 6.90 -12.42
N GLY A 92 14.03 5.79 -12.66
CA GLY A 92 14.49 4.86 -11.64
C GLY A 92 13.41 3.89 -11.21
N GLU A 93 12.67 3.36 -12.19
CA GLU A 93 11.81 2.19 -12.05
C GLU A 93 12.04 1.24 -13.22
N HIS A 94 12.04 -0.06 -12.94
CA HIS A 94 12.22 -1.11 -13.95
C HIS A 94 11.18 -2.22 -13.79
N ALA A 95 11.01 -3.04 -14.84
CA ALA A 95 10.21 -4.25 -14.79
C ALA A 95 10.77 -5.33 -15.73
N LEU A 96 10.62 -6.59 -15.34
CA LEU A 96 10.90 -7.74 -16.18
C LEU A 96 9.65 -8.11 -16.99
N ILE A 97 9.80 -8.20 -18.30
CA ILE A 97 8.72 -8.52 -19.23
C ILE A 97 8.80 -10.00 -19.62
N LYS A 98 7.74 -10.76 -19.35
CA LYS A 98 7.70 -12.22 -19.57
C LYS A 98 7.11 -12.63 -20.92
N VAL A 99 6.60 -11.68 -21.71
CA VAL A 99 5.91 -11.93 -22.98
C VAL A 99 6.43 -10.99 -24.07
N PRO A 100 6.33 -11.34 -25.36
CA PRO A 100 6.60 -10.38 -26.43
C PRO A 100 5.67 -9.18 -26.31
N SER A 101 6.20 -7.94 -26.43
CA SER A 101 5.44 -6.76 -26.07
C SER A 101 5.95 -5.47 -26.72
N LEU A 102 5.21 -4.39 -26.51
CA LEU A 102 5.67 -3.02 -26.65
C LEU A 102 5.60 -2.30 -25.31
N ALA A 103 6.28 -1.16 -25.20
CA ALA A 103 6.11 -0.21 -24.11
C ALA A 103 6.11 1.23 -24.65
N ASN A 104 5.64 2.17 -23.87
CA ASN A 104 5.67 3.57 -24.27
C ASN A 104 7.11 4.12 -24.33
N GLN A 105 7.29 5.28 -24.92
CA GLN A 105 8.61 5.91 -25.15
C GLN A 105 9.35 6.33 -23.89
N ARG A 106 8.74 6.21 -22.69
CA ARG A 106 9.41 6.52 -21.42
C ARG A 106 10.34 5.40 -20.98
N PHE A 107 10.17 4.21 -21.56
CA PHE A 107 10.98 3.04 -21.24
C PHE A 107 12.05 2.78 -22.30
N THR A 108 13.20 2.38 -21.81
CA THR A 108 14.26 1.75 -22.62
C THR A 108 14.27 0.25 -22.32
N TYR A 109 14.20 -0.58 -23.35
CA TYR A 109 14.34 -2.03 -23.25
C TYR A 109 15.81 -2.42 -23.16
N LEU A 110 16.11 -3.33 -22.23
CA LEU A 110 17.35 -4.08 -22.15
C LEU A 110 17.06 -5.51 -22.63
N MET A 111 17.52 -5.85 -23.80
CA MET A 111 17.36 -7.18 -24.41
C MET A 111 18.71 -7.89 -24.36
N LEU A 112 18.80 -8.94 -23.53
CA LEU A 112 20.04 -9.69 -23.35
C LEU A 112 20.49 -10.28 -24.70
N LYS A 113 21.77 -10.06 -25.05
CA LYS A 113 22.35 -10.60 -26.28
C LYS A 113 22.47 -12.10 -26.20
N ASP A 114 22.33 -12.79 -27.33
CA ASP A 114 22.27 -14.25 -27.38
C ASP A 114 23.52 -14.92 -26.81
N GLU A 115 24.70 -14.35 -27.02
CA GLU A 115 25.99 -14.83 -26.50
C GLU A 115 26.06 -14.94 -24.97
N TYR A 116 25.21 -14.13 -24.24
CA TYR A 116 25.19 -14.13 -22.77
C TYR A 116 24.08 -14.97 -22.18
N LYS A 117 23.10 -15.42 -22.95
CA LYS A 117 21.94 -16.18 -22.44
C LYS A 117 22.31 -17.49 -21.71
N ALA A 118 23.44 -18.07 -22.02
CA ALA A 118 23.91 -19.27 -21.34
C ALA A 118 24.60 -18.99 -19.98
N TYR A 119 25.04 -17.76 -19.75
CA TYR A 119 25.85 -17.39 -18.59
C TYR A 119 25.13 -16.44 -17.61
N ILE A 120 24.00 -15.89 -18.03
CA ILE A 120 23.28 -14.87 -17.25
C ILE A 120 21.87 -15.35 -16.96
N ASP A 121 21.52 -15.35 -15.67
CA ASP A 121 20.15 -15.47 -15.21
C ASP A 121 19.47 -14.10 -15.28
N ILE A 122 18.41 -14.00 -16.07
CA ILE A 122 17.70 -12.73 -16.25
C ILE A 122 17.04 -12.22 -14.96
N MET A 123 16.69 -13.11 -14.03
CA MET A 123 16.18 -12.73 -12.72
C MET A 123 17.27 -12.08 -11.86
N PHE A 124 18.52 -12.53 -11.97
CA PHE A 124 19.66 -11.89 -11.31
C PHE A 124 19.83 -10.44 -11.81
N ILE A 125 19.80 -10.25 -13.14
CA ILE A 125 19.83 -8.92 -13.74
C ILE A 125 18.63 -8.05 -13.29
N TYR A 126 17.44 -8.64 -13.26
CA TYR A 126 16.24 -7.94 -12.76
C TYR A 126 16.46 -7.43 -11.34
N TYR A 127 16.95 -8.26 -10.44
CA TYR A 127 17.26 -7.80 -9.09
C TYR A 127 18.38 -6.74 -9.07
N TYR A 128 19.42 -6.90 -9.88
CA TYR A 128 20.50 -5.90 -9.93
C TYR A 128 20.03 -4.55 -10.51
N CYS A 129 18.96 -4.53 -11.29
CA CYS A 129 18.36 -3.28 -11.79
C CYS A 129 17.84 -2.34 -10.69
N PHE A 130 17.67 -2.78 -9.44
CA PHE A 130 17.44 -1.86 -8.34
C PHE A 130 18.65 -0.90 -8.12
N LYS A 131 19.87 -1.36 -8.32
CA LYS A 131 21.08 -0.50 -8.34
C LYS A 131 21.11 0.40 -9.57
N LEU A 132 20.67 -0.09 -10.72
CA LEU A 132 20.53 0.72 -11.93
C LEU A 132 19.47 1.81 -11.75
N ASP A 133 18.37 1.56 -11.06
CA ASP A 133 17.34 2.55 -10.73
C ASP A 133 17.93 3.73 -9.92
N GLU A 134 18.76 3.44 -8.91
CA GLU A 134 19.46 4.45 -8.12
C GLU A 134 20.46 5.24 -8.98
N TYR A 135 21.24 4.54 -9.80
CA TYR A 135 22.18 5.16 -10.71
C TYR A 135 21.48 6.08 -11.73
N CYS A 136 20.33 5.67 -12.28
CA CYS A 136 19.54 6.50 -13.18
C CYS A 136 19.07 7.80 -12.51
N LYS A 137 18.67 7.75 -11.24
CA LYS A 137 18.29 8.94 -10.45
C LYS A 137 19.46 9.90 -10.22
N ALA A 138 20.68 9.38 -10.13
CA ALA A 138 21.90 10.18 -9.96
C ALA A 138 22.44 10.75 -11.28
N CYS A 139 22.02 10.20 -12.44
CA CYS A 139 22.56 10.54 -13.76
C CYS A 139 21.53 11.26 -14.64
N LEU A 140 20.92 12.35 -14.12
CA LEU A 140 19.93 13.12 -14.84
C LEU A 140 20.54 14.18 -15.74
N ASN A 141 19.93 14.38 -16.90
CA ASN A 141 20.15 15.56 -17.75
C ASN A 141 19.32 16.73 -17.19
N HIS A 142 19.93 17.89 -17.03
CA HIS A 142 19.28 19.13 -16.62
C HIS A 142 18.68 19.82 -17.87
N GLY A 143 17.52 19.33 -18.32
CA GLY A 143 16.71 19.92 -19.41
C GLY A 143 15.29 20.22 -18.94
N ASN A 144 14.44 20.74 -19.84
CA ASN A 144 13.03 21.05 -19.55
C ASN A 144 12.21 19.83 -19.11
N PHE A 145 12.68 18.62 -19.42
CA PHE A 145 12.12 17.36 -18.95
C PHE A 145 13.23 16.48 -18.39
N ALA A 146 13.00 15.94 -17.17
CA ALA A 146 13.93 15.02 -16.56
C ALA A 146 14.09 13.75 -17.43
N SER A 147 15.31 13.47 -17.85
CA SER A 147 15.69 12.26 -18.59
C SER A 147 17.06 11.77 -18.14
N VAL A 148 17.31 10.47 -18.27
CA VAL A 148 18.60 9.88 -17.96
C VAL A 148 19.61 10.21 -19.07
N ASP A 149 20.85 10.51 -18.70
CA ASP A 149 21.96 10.61 -19.66
C ASP A 149 22.25 9.22 -20.23
N MET A 150 21.83 8.98 -21.47
CA MET A 150 21.98 7.66 -22.11
C MET A 150 23.41 7.26 -22.37
N ARG A 151 24.38 8.19 -22.38
CA ARG A 151 25.82 7.85 -22.50
C ARG A 151 26.34 7.27 -21.16
N LYS A 152 25.88 7.83 -20.04
CA LYS A 152 26.19 7.30 -18.71
C LYS A 152 25.44 5.99 -18.48
N PHE A 153 24.15 5.93 -18.85
CA PHE A 153 23.34 4.72 -18.76
C PHE A 153 24.00 3.52 -19.44
N ALA A 154 24.49 3.68 -20.67
CA ALA A 154 25.15 2.62 -21.41
C ALA A 154 26.43 2.10 -20.74
N LYS A 155 27.07 2.90 -19.88
CA LYS A 155 28.31 2.57 -19.14
C LYS A 155 28.05 1.96 -17.77
N PHE A 156 26.79 1.89 -17.31
CA PHE A 156 26.48 1.20 -16.04
C PHE A 156 26.93 -0.26 -16.13
N LYS A 157 27.56 -0.74 -15.07
CA LYS A 157 28.19 -2.07 -15.02
C LYS A 157 27.36 -3.04 -14.19
N PHE A 158 27.12 -4.20 -14.73
CA PHE A 158 26.56 -5.36 -14.04
C PHE A 158 27.68 -6.34 -13.66
N PRO A 159 27.69 -6.88 -12.43
CA PRO A 159 28.55 -8.00 -12.10
C PRO A 159 28.05 -9.27 -12.81
N VAL A 160 28.98 -10.09 -13.26
CA VAL A 160 28.68 -11.37 -13.95
C VAL A 160 29.39 -12.50 -13.20
N PRO A 161 28.93 -12.85 -11.98
CA PRO A 161 29.47 -14.01 -11.28
C PRO A 161 29.04 -15.31 -11.98
N PRO A 162 29.66 -16.46 -11.66
CA PRO A 162 29.21 -17.77 -12.16
C PRO A 162 27.71 -17.99 -11.96
N LEU A 163 27.07 -18.68 -12.88
CA LEU A 163 25.61 -18.86 -12.94
C LEU A 163 25.03 -19.48 -11.66
N GLU A 164 25.78 -20.34 -10.99
CA GLU A 164 25.41 -20.96 -9.71
C GLU A 164 25.25 -19.90 -8.60
N VAL A 165 26.13 -18.91 -8.55
CA VAL A 165 26.07 -17.79 -7.59
C VAL A 165 24.87 -16.91 -7.91
N GLN A 166 24.66 -16.57 -9.20
CA GLN A 166 23.50 -15.79 -9.63
C GLN A 166 22.20 -16.47 -9.19
N ARG A 167 22.04 -17.77 -9.47
CA ARG A 167 20.86 -18.54 -9.11
C ARG A 167 20.64 -18.65 -7.60
N GLU A 168 21.70 -18.78 -6.81
CA GLU A 168 21.55 -18.84 -5.35
C GLU A 168 21.11 -17.47 -4.80
N ILE A 169 21.62 -16.34 -5.31
CA ILE A 169 21.15 -15.01 -4.98
C ILE A 169 19.66 -14.85 -5.33
N VAL A 170 19.28 -15.23 -6.55
CA VAL A 170 17.88 -15.22 -7.02
C VAL A 170 17.01 -16.05 -6.09
N ARG A 171 17.41 -17.28 -5.76
CA ARG A 171 16.66 -18.16 -4.87
C ARG A 171 16.39 -17.53 -3.50
N VAL A 172 17.39 -16.86 -2.94
CA VAL A 172 17.22 -16.17 -1.64
C VAL A 172 16.24 -15.00 -1.78
N LEU A 173 16.40 -14.16 -2.81
CA LEU A 173 15.54 -12.99 -3.01
C LEU A 173 14.09 -13.38 -3.36
N ASP A 174 13.90 -14.41 -4.18
CA ASP A 174 12.59 -14.97 -4.52
C ASP A 174 11.86 -15.49 -3.27
N SER A 175 12.58 -16.11 -2.32
CA SER A 175 11.97 -16.61 -1.08
C SER A 175 11.36 -15.49 -0.23
N PHE A 176 11.99 -14.32 -0.16
CA PHE A 176 11.44 -13.15 0.53
C PHE A 176 10.22 -12.59 -0.20
N THR A 177 10.28 -12.53 -1.54
CA THR A 177 9.17 -12.02 -2.37
C THR A 177 7.94 -12.92 -2.22
N LEU A 178 8.14 -14.25 -2.26
CA LEU A 178 7.07 -15.24 -2.08
C LEU A 178 6.43 -15.11 -0.70
N LEU A 179 7.24 -15.08 0.37
CA LEU A 179 6.75 -14.94 1.74
C LEU A 179 5.93 -13.65 1.93
N THR A 180 6.40 -12.53 1.36
CA THR A 180 5.66 -11.26 1.43
C THR A 180 4.33 -11.34 0.67
N ALA A 181 4.30 -12.02 -0.47
CA ALA A 181 3.07 -12.25 -1.23
C ALA A 181 2.07 -13.12 -0.47
N GLU A 182 2.54 -14.20 0.17
CA GLU A 182 1.72 -15.09 1.00
C GLU A 182 1.11 -14.34 2.19
N LEU A 183 1.89 -13.56 2.93
CA LEU A 183 1.41 -12.75 4.05
C LEU A 183 0.39 -11.70 3.59
N THR A 184 0.59 -11.10 2.43
CA THR A 184 -0.36 -10.13 1.83
C THR A 184 -1.67 -10.79 1.42
N ALA A 185 -1.60 -11.98 0.86
CA ALA A 185 -2.77 -12.77 0.52
C ALA A 185 -3.54 -13.19 1.77
N GLU A 186 -2.83 -13.63 2.83
CA GLU A 186 -3.43 -13.94 4.12
C GLU A 186 -4.12 -12.72 4.74
N LEU A 187 -3.45 -11.56 4.77
CA LEU A 187 -4.06 -10.32 5.26
C LEU A 187 -5.36 -9.99 4.51
N THR A 188 -5.35 -10.16 3.18
CA THR A 188 -6.54 -9.94 2.34
C THR A 188 -7.66 -10.91 2.70
N ALA A 189 -7.34 -12.19 2.91
CA ALA A 189 -8.30 -13.20 3.34
C ALA A 189 -8.85 -12.89 4.74
N ARG A 190 -7.99 -12.49 5.70
CA ARG A 190 -8.40 -12.08 7.05
C ARG A 190 -9.31 -10.86 7.04
N LYS A 191 -9.04 -9.86 6.20
CA LYS A 191 -9.93 -8.70 6.04
C LYS A 191 -11.31 -9.10 5.48
N LYS A 192 -11.38 -10.03 4.53
CA LYS A 192 -12.66 -10.58 4.05
C LYS A 192 -13.41 -11.32 5.14
N GLN A 193 -12.70 -12.16 5.90
CA GLN A 193 -13.23 -12.90 7.03
C GLN A 193 -13.76 -11.96 8.12
N TYR A 194 -12.99 -10.92 8.47
CA TYR A 194 -13.40 -9.87 9.39
C TYR A 194 -14.73 -9.22 8.97
N ASN A 195 -14.82 -8.76 7.71
CA ASN A 195 -16.03 -8.14 7.20
C ASN A 195 -17.24 -9.07 7.29
N PHE A 196 -17.04 -10.35 6.94
CA PHE A 196 -18.10 -11.35 7.04
C PHE A 196 -18.59 -11.55 8.50
N TYR A 197 -17.67 -11.74 9.45
CA TYR A 197 -18.05 -11.94 10.85
C TYR A 197 -18.65 -10.68 11.48
N ARG A 198 -18.10 -9.49 11.20
CA ARG A 198 -18.70 -8.23 11.63
C ARG A 198 -20.15 -8.12 11.15
N ASP A 199 -20.39 -8.36 9.87
CA ASP A 199 -21.72 -8.26 9.28
C ASP A 199 -22.66 -9.33 9.85
N ALA A 200 -22.17 -10.56 10.06
CA ALA A 200 -22.95 -11.63 10.67
C ALA A 200 -23.32 -11.36 12.14
N LEU A 201 -22.38 -10.83 12.92
CA LEU A 201 -22.62 -10.45 14.32
C LEU A 201 -23.65 -9.33 14.41
N ILE A 202 -23.53 -8.29 13.60
CA ILE A 202 -24.49 -7.19 13.56
C ILE A 202 -25.87 -7.71 13.07
N GLN A 203 -25.90 -8.60 12.08
CA GLN A 203 -27.13 -9.18 11.55
C GLN A 203 -27.91 -10.00 12.59
N LYS A 204 -27.22 -10.78 13.42
CA LYS A 204 -27.84 -11.61 14.43
C LYS A 204 -28.73 -10.79 15.38
N GLU A 205 -28.28 -9.58 15.67
CA GLU A 205 -29.02 -8.63 16.54
C GLU A 205 -30.02 -7.76 15.77
N CYS A 206 -30.00 -7.79 14.41
CA CYS A 206 -30.92 -7.00 13.56
C CYS A 206 -32.39 -7.51 13.52
N LYS A 207 -32.77 -8.50 14.32
CA LYS A 207 -34.17 -8.86 14.56
C LYS A 207 -34.92 -7.85 15.44
N ILE A 208 -34.21 -6.87 15.98
CA ILE A 208 -34.73 -5.80 16.79
C ILE A 208 -35.35 -4.71 15.89
N GLU A 209 -36.36 -4.05 16.37
CA GLU A 209 -37.02 -2.94 15.68
C GLU A 209 -35.98 -1.86 15.30
N LYS A 210 -36.06 -1.39 14.05
CA LYS A 210 -35.15 -0.36 13.54
C LYS A 210 -35.75 1.02 13.79
N VAL A 211 -34.92 1.92 14.27
CA VAL A 211 -35.28 3.32 14.48
C VAL A 211 -34.50 4.22 13.49
N LYS A 212 -35.04 5.43 13.26
CA LYS A 212 -34.32 6.44 12.47
C LYS A 212 -33.12 6.96 13.27
N LEU A 213 -32.00 7.17 12.61
CA LEU A 213 -30.77 7.63 13.27
C LEU A 213 -30.96 8.96 14.00
N ASN A 214 -31.76 9.89 13.44
CA ASN A 214 -32.04 11.18 14.07
C ASN A 214 -32.89 11.09 15.35
N SER A 215 -33.49 9.95 15.67
CA SER A 215 -34.21 9.78 16.95
C SER A 215 -33.28 9.45 18.12
N VAL A 216 -32.05 9.06 17.83
CA VAL A 216 -31.05 8.60 18.82
C VAL A 216 -29.70 9.26 18.68
N CYS A 217 -29.56 10.15 17.69
CA CYS A 217 -28.30 10.79 17.35
C CYS A 217 -28.56 12.19 16.80
N GLU A 218 -27.89 13.18 17.33
CA GLU A 218 -27.84 14.52 16.74
C GLU A 218 -26.86 14.55 15.58
N ILE A 219 -27.20 15.24 14.49
CA ILE A 219 -26.39 15.24 13.27
C ILE A 219 -26.07 16.68 12.89
N TYR A 220 -24.78 16.96 12.70
CA TYR A 220 -24.29 18.29 12.42
C TYR A 220 -23.40 18.32 11.18
N ASP A 221 -23.47 19.44 10.46
CA ASP A 221 -22.56 19.74 9.35
C ASP A 221 -21.33 20.49 9.83
N GLY A 222 -20.21 20.26 9.16
CA GLY A 222 -19.03 21.10 9.27
C GLY A 222 -19.21 22.45 8.55
N THR A 223 -18.16 23.27 8.61
CA THR A 223 -18.18 24.56 7.91
C THR A 223 -18.26 24.40 6.40
N HIS A 224 -19.11 25.19 5.74
CA HIS A 224 -19.21 25.27 4.29
C HIS A 224 -18.16 26.23 3.68
N LYS A 225 -17.62 27.14 4.48
CA LYS A 225 -16.59 28.10 4.04
C LYS A 225 -15.22 27.48 4.26
N THR A 226 -14.37 27.54 3.26
CA THR A 226 -12.96 27.21 3.41
C THR A 226 -12.32 28.22 4.37
N PRO A 227 -11.78 27.79 5.52
CA PRO A 227 -11.18 28.71 6.46
C PRO A 227 -9.84 29.22 5.95
N LYS A 228 -9.35 30.30 6.57
CA LYS A 228 -7.98 30.74 6.38
C LYS A 228 -7.07 29.82 7.20
N TYR A 229 -6.21 29.06 6.50
CA TYR A 229 -5.27 28.16 7.18
C TYR A 229 -4.10 28.94 7.79
N THR A 230 -3.60 28.40 8.90
CA THR A 230 -2.43 28.86 9.65
C THR A 230 -1.41 27.73 9.76
N ASN A 231 -0.17 28.06 10.10
CA ASN A 231 0.89 27.05 10.28
C ASN A 231 0.73 26.24 11.58
N THR A 232 0.07 26.82 12.57
CA THR A 232 -0.21 26.23 13.89
C THR A 232 -1.56 26.70 14.38
N GLY A 233 -2.17 26.00 15.35
CA GLY A 233 -3.47 26.38 15.90
C GLY A 233 -4.37 25.15 16.09
N ILE A 234 -5.68 25.36 15.89
CA ILE A 234 -6.68 24.28 16.03
C ILE A 234 -6.64 23.39 14.78
N PRO A 235 -6.48 22.07 14.92
CA PRO A 235 -6.50 21.13 13.80
C PRO A 235 -7.81 21.22 13.01
N PHE A 236 -7.69 21.23 11.67
CA PHE A 236 -8.84 21.29 10.77
C PHE A 236 -8.90 20.04 9.92
N VAL A 237 -9.98 19.27 10.02
CA VAL A 237 -10.14 17.97 9.36
C VAL A 237 -11.19 17.97 8.27
N SER A 238 -10.99 17.10 7.31
CA SER A 238 -11.87 16.82 6.18
C SER A 238 -11.91 15.32 5.90
N VAL A 239 -12.53 14.89 4.82
CA VAL A 239 -12.53 13.46 4.40
C VAL A 239 -11.14 12.85 4.27
N GLU A 240 -10.12 13.66 3.98
CA GLU A 240 -8.73 13.23 3.88
C GLU A 240 -8.17 12.70 5.21
N ASN A 241 -8.75 13.14 6.33
CA ASN A 241 -8.29 12.85 7.69
C ASN A 241 -9.17 11.83 8.43
N ILE A 242 -10.11 11.17 7.72
CA ILE A 242 -11.06 10.26 8.38
C ILE A 242 -10.38 9.05 9.05
N ASP A 243 -9.18 8.66 8.61
CA ASP A 243 -8.41 7.56 9.19
C ASP A 243 -7.51 8.01 10.37
N ASP A 244 -7.14 9.30 10.39
CA ASP A 244 -6.32 9.91 11.43
C ASP A 244 -6.72 11.37 11.58
N LEU A 245 -7.66 11.63 12.50
CA LEU A 245 -8.21 12.97 12.73
C LEU A 245 -7.14 13.98 13.17
N TYR A 246 -6.15 13.53 13.92
CA TYR A 246 -5.15 14.40 14.52
C TYR A 246 -3.85 14.51 13.72
N GLY A 247 -3.69 13.68 12.68
CA GLY A 247 -2.57 13.73 11.73
C GLY A 247 -2.70 14.79 10.64
N THR A 248 -3.70 15.70 10.75
CA THR A 248 -3.87 16.79 9.79
C THR A 248 -2.70 17.78 9.87
N ARG A 249 -2.36 18.36 8.70
CA ARG A 249 -1.39 19.46 8.58
C ARG A 249 -2.07 20.81 8.32
N LYS A 250 -3.40 20.87 8.42
CA LYS A 250 -4.19 22.07 8.23
C LYS A 250 -4.67 22.56 9.60
N PHE A 251 -4.41 23.82 9.89
CA PHE A 251 -4.78 24.44 11.17
C PHE A 251 -5.55 25.73 10.91
N ILE A 252 -6.36 26.16 11.89
CA ILE A 252 -7.06 27.45 11.88
C ILE A 252 -6.74 28.21 13.17
N ALA A 253 -6.92 29.53 13.12
CA ALA A 253 -6.72 30.39 14.29
C ALA A 253 -7.74 30.07 15.38
N PRO A 254 -7.38 30.14 16.68
CA PRO A 254 -8.30 29.95 17.79
C PRO A 254 -9.50 30.90 17.75
N GLU A 255 -9.30 32.15 17.29
CA GLU A 255 -10.35 33.17 17.16
C GLU A 255 -11.40 32.78 16.10
N ASP A 256 -10.99 32.08 15.07
CA ASP A 256 -11.91 31.55 14.06
C ASP A 256 -12.65 30.33 14.59
N TYR A 257 -11.96 29.45 15.31
CA TYR A 257 -12.60 28.31 15.97
C TYR A 257 -13.64 28.72 17.02
N ALA A 258 -13.41 29.82 17.74
CA ALA A 258 -14.37 30.34 18.70
C ALA A 258 -15.76 30.65 18.09
N LYS A 259 -15.82 30.92 16.78
CA LYS A 259 -17.06 31.19 16.03
C LYS A 259 -17.84 29.91 15.65
N TYR A 260 -17.25 28.74 15.83
CA TYR A 260 -17.94 27.47 15.52
C TYR A 260 -18.97 27.15 16.60
N LYS A 261 -20.23 26.98 16.20
CA LYS A 261 -21.35 26.71 17.14
C LYS A 261 -21.27 25.28 17.69
N ILE A 262 -20.88 24.34 16.86
CA ILE A 262 -20.81 22.93 17.21
C ILE A 262 -19.34 22.52 17.21
N LYS A 263 -18.86 22.12 18.36
CA LYS A 263 -17.51 21.64 18.60
C LYS A 263 -17.54 20.13 18.81
N PRO A 264 -16.69 19.34 18.14
CA PRO A 264 -16.55 17.92 18.42
C PRO A 264 -16.12 17.70 19.87
N ARG A 265 -16.56 16.59 20.44
CA ARG A 265 -16.17 16.12 21.76
C ARG A 265 -15.95 14.62 21.74
N LYS A 266 -15.27 14.10 22.73
CA LYS A 266 -15.06 12.66 22.88
C LYS A 266 -16.39 11.91 22.82
N GLY A 267 -16.40 10.82 22.01
CA GLY A 267 -17.60 10.02 21.77
C GLY A 267 -18.44 10.47 20.57
N ASP A 268 -18.19 11.64 19.98
CA ASP A 268 -18.80 11.98 18.68
C ASP A 268 -18.21 11.07 17.58
N VAL A 269 -18.97 10.88 16.50
CA VAL A 269 -18.55 10.08 15.36
C VAL A 269 -18.52 10.94 14.10
N PHE A 270 -17.37 11.06 13.47
CA PHE A 270 -17.28 11.63 12.13
C PHE A 270 -17.64 10.60 11.08
N MET A 271 -18.39 11.03 10.09
CA MET A 271 -18.75 10.22 8.91
C MET A 271 -18.49 10.99 7.62
N THR A 272 -17.85 10.34 6.63
CA THR A 272 -17.68 10.91 5.29
C THR A 272 -19.02 11.06 4.59
N ARG A 273 -19.34 12.26 4.09
CA ARG A 273 -20.62 12.58 3.44
C ARG A 273 -20.53 13.22 2.06
N ILE A 274 -19.41 13.85 1.72
CA ILE A 274 -19.15 14.46 0.41
C ILE A 274 -17.74 14.05 -0.01
N THR A 275 -17.61 13.13 -0.97
CA THR A 275 -16.30 12.61 -1.37
C THR A 275 -16.38 11.89 -2.72
N ALA A 276 -15.24 11.85 -3.46
CA ALA A 276 -15.07 10.95 -4.59
C ALA A 276 -14.75 9.50 -4.14
N GLY A 277 -14.47 9.30 -2.85
CA GLY A 277 -14.20 8.01 -2.24
C GLY A 277 -15.47 7.36 -1.66
N VAL A 278 -15.34 6.75 -0.50
CA VAL A 278 -16.42 5.99 0.15
C VAL A 278 -17.23 6.89 1.08
N ILE A 279 -18.54 7.05 0.82
CA ILE A 279 -19.52 7.65 1.74
C ILE A 279 -19.79 6.68 2.89
N GLY A 280 -19.94 7.21 4.12
CA GLY A 280 -20.27 6.39 5.29
C GLY A 280 -19.07 5.71 5.96
N LYS A 281 -17.84 6.17 5.68
CA LYS A 281 -16.67 5.80 6.46
C LYS A 281 -16.66 6.62 7.75
N CYS A 282 -16.43 5.98 8.89
CA CYS A 282 -16.63 6.58 10.20
C CYS A 282 -15.38 6.51 11.07
N THR A 283 -15.20 7.53 11.92
CA THR A 283 -14.17 7.53 12.98
C THR A 283 -14.75 8.14 14.25
N VAL A 284 -14.49 7.51 15.38
CA VAL A 284 -14.90 8.01 16.70
C VAL A 284 -13.88 9.04 17.19
N VAL A 285 -14.33 10.16 17.70
CA VAL A 285 -13.50 11.14 18.39
C VAL A 285 -13.11 10.56 19.75
N ASP A 286 -11.83 10.27 19.95
CA ASP A 286 -11.30 9.51 21.10
C ASP A 286 -10.79 10.39 22.24
N ARG A 287 -10.68 11.71 22.02
CA ARG A 287 -10.19 12.69 22.99
C ARG A 287 -10.96 14.01 22.92
N ASP A 288 -10.83 14.84 23.94
CA ASP A 288 -11.54 16.13 24.04
C ASP A 288 -10.69 17.31 23.55
N ASP A 289 -9.72 17.08 22.67
CA ASP A 289 -8.95 18.16 22.06
C ASP A 289 -9.80 18.97 21.08
N ASP A 290 -9.54 20.27 21.03
CA ASP A 290 -10.21 21.15 20.07
C ASP A 290 -9.96 20.70 18.64
N LEU A 291 -11.03 20.55 17.87
CA LEU A 291 -11.01 20.06 16.50
C LEU A 291 -12.06 20.78 15.66
N ALA A 292 -11.65 21.35 14.54
CA ALA A 292 -12.55 21.96 13.57
C ALA A 292 -12.70 21.04 12.33
N TYR A 293 -13.86 21.08 11.67
CA TYR A 293 -14.11 20.18 10.55
C TYR A 293 -14.88 20.81 9.39
N TYR A 294 -14.60 20.27 8.21
CA TYR A 294 -15.20 20.70 6.95
C TYR A 294 -16.51 19.98 6.66
N VAL A 295 -17.39 20.61 5.87
CA VAL A 295 -18.70 20.07 5.45
C VAL A 295 -18.63 18.71 4.75
N SER A 296 -17.48 18.29 4.30
CA SER A 296 -17.26 16.95 3.74
C SER A 296 -17.41 15.81 4.76
N LEU A 297 -17.41 16.16 6.05
CA LEU A 297 -17.72 15.28 7.18
C LEU A 297 -19.05 15.68 7.82
N ALA A 298 -19.86 14.71 8.21
CA ALA A 298 -20.93 14.89 9.17
C ALA A 298 -20.43 14.51 10.56
N LEU A 299 -20.81 15.28 11.58
CA LEU A 299 -20.61 14.94 12.98
C LEU A 299 -21.89 14.31 13.51
N LEU A 300 -21.79 13.08 13.97
CA LEU A 300 -22.86 12.30 14.57
C LEU A 300 -22.62 12.27 16.09
N ARG A 301 -23.56 12.76 16.87
CA ARG A 301 -23.51 12.77 18.32
C ARG A 301 -24.56 11.83 18.88
N PRO A 302 -24.21 10.58 19.18
CA PRO A 302 -25.16 9.61 19.70
C PRO A 302 -25.62 9.97 21.12
N ASN A 303 -26.85 9.64 21.45
CA ASN A 303 -27.31 9.58 22.84
C ASN A 303 -26.63 8.35 23.49
N THR A 304 -25.61 8.58 24.28
CA THR A 304 -24.77 7.53 24.89
C THR A 304 -25.50 6.67 25.92
N ASP A 305 -26.70 7.05 26.37
CA ASP A 305 -27.52 6.24 27.25
C ASP A 305 -28.16 5.04 26.53
N ILE A 306 -28.22 5.09 25.20
CA ILE A 306 -28.89 4.06 24.37
C ILE A 306 -28.05 3.61 23.18
N LEU A 307 -27.08 4.39 22.73
CA LEU A 307 -26.29 4.12 21.54
C LEU A 307 -24.78 4.33 21.79
N ASP A 308 -24.02 3.26 21.76
CA ASP A 308 -22.56 3.29 21.84
C ASP A 308 -21.93 3.86 20.55
N SER A 309 -20.99 4.78 20.67
CA SER A 309 -20.36 5.46 19.53
C SER A 309 -19.60 4.51 18.60
N LYS A 310 -18.91 3.52 19.16
CA LYS A 310 -18.16 2.52 18.37
C LYS A 310 -19.11 1.54 17.68
N TYR A 311 -20.21 1.15 18.39
CA TYR A 311 -21.26 0.35 17.76
C TYR A 311 -21.87 1.10 16.58
N LEU A 312 -22.20 2.40 16.72
CA LEU A 312 -22.68 3.24 15.62
C LEU A 312 -21.71 3.22 14.43
N LYS A 313 -20.42 3.44 14.68
CA LYS A 313 -19.38 3.34 13.64
C LYS A 313 -19.45 2.02 12.91
N TYR A 314 -19.36 0.90 13.63
CA TYR A 314 -19.33 -0.44 13.02
C TYR A 314 -20.62 -0.81 12.33
N TYR A 315 -21.77 -0.35 12.85
CA TYR A 315 -23.05 -0.53 12.18
C TYR A 315 -23.10 0.18 10.83
N LEU A 316 -22.74 1.46 10.79
CA LEU A 316 -22.75 2.25 9.54
C LEU A 316 -21.76 1.71 8.49
N GLU A 317 -20.64 1.17 8.91
CA GLU A 317 -19.62 0.55 8.04
C GLU A 317 -19.95 -0.90 7.66
N SER A 318 -20.90 -1.54 8.31
CA SER A 318 -21.36 -2.90 7.96
C SER A 318 -22.09 -2.94 6.62
N GLY A 319 -22.23 -4.12 6.04
CA GLY A 319 -23.03 -4.32 4.84
C GLY A 319 -24.49 -3.84 4.99
N TRP A 320 -25.06 -3.96 6.18
CA TRP A 320 -26.40 -3.47 6.51
C TRP A 320 -26.46 -1.95 6.57
N GLY A 321 -25.57 -1.33 7.29
CA GLY A 321 -25.49 0.13 7.39
C GLY A 321 -25.22 0.78 6.03
N ARG A 322 -24.31 0.20 5.24
CA ARG A 322 -24.04 0.66 3.87
C ARG A 322 -25.24 0.50 2.94
N LYS A 323 -26.00 -0.59 3.07
CA LYS A 323 -27.25 -0.77 2.32
C LYS A 323 -28.30 0.27 2.69
N GLU A 324 -28.42 0.64 3.98
CA GLU A 324 -29.32 1.70 4.42
C GLU A 324 -28.86 3.06 3.92
N LEU A 325 -27.57 3.41 4.07
CA LEU A 325 -26.99 4.66 3.56
C LEU A 325 -27.17 4.78 2.04
N SER A 326 -26.97 3.71 1.27
CA SER A 326 -27.03 3.73 -0.20
C SER A 326 -28.39 4.19 -0.75
N LYS A 327 -29.45 4.06 0.01
CA LYS A 327 -30.81 4.53 -0.36
C LYS A 327 -30.90 6.04 -0.46
N TRP A 328 -29.99 6.77 0.21
CA TRP A 328 -30.01 8.21 0.39
C TRP A 328 -28.84 8.91 -0.26
N ILE A 329 -27.86 8.16 -0.78
CA ILE A 329 -26.69 8.74 -1.46
C ILE A 329 -27.10 9.24 -2.83
N LEU A 330 -26.71 10.46 -3.15
CA LEU A 330 -26.86 11.10 -4.46
C LEU A 330 -25.68 10.68 -5.34
N TRP A 331 -25.85 9.56 -6.02
CA TRP A 331 -24.79 8.92 -6.81
C TRP A 331 -24.38 9.74 -8.04
N ASP A 332 -25.30 10.51 -8.63
CA ASP A 332 -25.05 11.35 -9.81
C ASP A 332 -24.40 12.69 -9.46
N ALA A 333 -24.24 13.01 -8.18
CA ALA A 333 -23.58 14.24 -7.77
C ALA A 333 -22.06 14.14 -7.91
N THR A 334 -21.42 15.22 -8.33
CA THR A 334 -19.97 15.34 -8.42
C THR A 334 -19.46 16.44 -7.49
N PRO A 335 -18.77 16.12 -6.39
CA PRO A 335 -18.53 14.77 -5.84
C PRO A 335 -19.81 14.11 -5.29
N THR A 336 -19.80 12.77 -5.23
CA THR A 336 -20.88 11.98 -4.60
C THR A 336 -21.14 12.47 -3.18
N LYS A 337 -22.42 12.53 -2.77
CA LYS A 337 -22.80 13.07 -1.45
C LYS A 337 -24.05 12.43 -0.88
N ILE A 338 -24.21 12.57 0.44
CA ILE A 338 -25.45 12.33 1.19
C ILE A 338 -25.77 13.62 2.00
N ASN A 339 -27.04 14.07 2.01
CA ASN A 339 -27.43 15.25 2.76
C ASN A 339 -27.57 14.92 4.26
N LYS A 340 -27.40 15.93 5.11
CA LYS A 340 -27.50 15.79 6.56
C LYS A 340 -28.84 15.19 7.00
N ASP A 341 -29.93 15.69 6.44
CA ASP A 341 -31.28 15.23 6.82
C ASP A 341 -31.53 13.78 6.35
N ASP A 342 -30.92 13.40 5.24
CA ASP A 342 -31.01 12.02 4.71
C ASP A 342 -30.20 11.04 5.57
N ILE A 343 -29.07 11.47 6.16
CA ILE A 343 -28.34 10.68 7.17
C ILE A 343 -29.27 10.39 8.35
N GLY A 344 -30.06 11.35 8.78
CA GLY A 344 -31.01 11.18 9.87
C GLY A 344 -32.14 10.16 9.60
N ARG A 345 -32.42 9.87 8.33
CA ARG A 345 -33.44 8.88 7.90
C ARG A 345 -32.92 7.44 7.85
N VAL A 346 -31.60 7.25 7.96
CA VAL A 346 -30.98 5.92 7.98
C VAL A 346 -31.55 5.10 9.13
N LEU A 347 -31.94 3.88 8.84
CA LEU A 347 -32.48 2.97 9.85
C LEU A 347 -31.35 2.21 10.54
N ILE A 348 -31.33 2.22 11.86
CA ILE A 348 -30.36 1.53 12.71
C ILE A 348 -31.06 0.61 13.69
N SER A 349 -30.52 -0.61 13.90
CA SER A 349 -30.94 -1.51 14.97
C SER A 349 -30.18 -1.17 16.24
N ILE A 350 -30.86 -1.08 17.36
CA ILE A 350 -30.27 -0.71 18.64
C ILE A 350 -30.53 -1.83 19.67
N PRO A 351 -29.63 -2.80 19.78
CA PRO A 351 -29.68 -3.77 20.88
C PRO A 351 -29.36 -3.10 22.23
N PRO A 352 -29.60 -3.77 23.36
CA PRO A 352 -29.20 -3.24 24.68
C PRO A 352 -27.72 -2.87 24.73
N LEU A 353 -27.36 -1.85 25.54
CA LEU A 353 -25.99 -1.31 25.57
C LEU A 353 -24.91 -2.32 25.93
N ASP A 354 -25.23 -3.29 26.80
CA ASP A 354 -24.32 -4.38 27.13
C ASP A 354 -24.01 -5.29 25.93
N VAL A 355 -25.03 -5.52 25.09
CA VAL A 355 -24.87 -6.25 23.83
C VAL A 355 -24.03 -5.45 22.84
N GLN A 356 -24.32 -4.12 22.68
CA GLN A 356 -23.53 -3.24 21.83
C GLN A 356 -22.05 -3.25 22.24
N LYS A 357 -21.75 -3.07 23.52
CA LYS A 357 -20.38 -3.08 24.06
C LYS A 357 -19.66 -4.42 23.83
N ARG A 358 -20.36 -5.54 23.99
CA ARG A 358 -19.81 -6.87 23.72
C ARG A 358 -19.49 -7.07 22.24
N LEU A 359 -20.39 -6.63 21.36
CA LEU A 359 -20.16 -6.67 19.92
C LEU A 359 -18.93 -5.83 19.53
N VAL A 360 -18.83 -4.62 20.08
CA VAL A 360 -17.68 -3.72 19.86
C VAL A 360 -16.39 -4.38 20.28
N GLN A 361 -16.32 -4.96 21.49
CA GLN A 361 -15.11 -5.64 21.99
C GLN A 361 -14.64 -6.77 21.06
N VAL A 362 -15.57 -7.60 20.59
CA VAL A 362 -15.25 -8.68 19.65
C VAL A 362 -14.74 -8.12 18.33
N ILE A 363 -15.44 -7.12 17.78
CA ILE A 363 -15.08 -6.53 16.48
C ILE A 363 -13.71 -5.82 16.57
N GLU A 364 -13.45 -5.06 17.65
CA GLU A 364 -12.16 -4.37 17.86
C GLU A 364 -11.00 -5.35 17.97
N HIS A 365 -11.20 -6.48 18.62
CA HIS A 365 -10.16 -7.51 18.72
C HIS A 365 -9.78 -8.06 17.33
N PHE A 366 -10.77 -8.33 16.47
CA PHE A 366 -10.51 -8.77 15.11
C PHE A 366 -9.93 -7.64 14.23
N ASP A 367 -10.39 -6.40 14.41
CA ASP A 367 -9.89 -5.25 13.65
C ASP A 367 -8.41 -5.00 13.94
N ALA A 368 -8.00 -5.05 15.19
CA ALA A 368 -6.60 -4.88 15.60
C ALA A 368 -5.66 -5.88 14.90
N ILE A 369 -6.08 -7.15 14.76
CA ILE A 369 -5.28 -8.17 14.05
C ILE A 369 -5.08 -7.83 12.57
N CYS A 370 -6.05 -7.14 11.95
CA CYS A 370 -6.06 -6.86 10.52
C CYS A 370 -5.50 -5.48 10.15
N THR A 371 -5.45 -4.54 11.09
CA THR A 371 -5.17 -3.12 10.78
C THR A 371 -4.01 -2.52 11.57
N ASP A 372 -3.66 -3.06 12.74
CA ASP A 372 -2.58 -2.50 13.54
C ASP A 372 -1.22 -2.68 12.86
N LEU A 373 -0.55 -1.54 12.59
CA LEU A 373 0.77 -1.50 11.96
C LEU A 373 1.92 -1.89 12.91
N ASN A 374 1.64 -2.09 14.19
CA ASN A 374 2.63 -2.44 15.21
C ASN A 374 2.51 -3.90 15.66
N ILE A 375 1.38 -4.54 15.42
CA ILE A 375 1.11 -5.93 15.77
C ILE A 375 0.39 -6.65 14.63
N GLY A 376 0.48 -7.98 14.60
CA GLY A 376 -0.21 -8.80 13.61
C GLY A 376 0.41 -8.76 12.21
N LEU A 377 -0.39 -9.17 11.22
CA LEU A 377 0.05 -9.33 9.83
C LEU A 377 0.59 -8.06 9.16
N PRO A 378 0.00 -6.86 9.34
CA PRO A 378 0.55 -5.65 8.73
C PRO A 378 1.94 -5.30 9.24
N ALA A 379 2.20 -5.49 10.55
CA ALA A 379 3.51 -5.27 11.15
C ALA A 379 4.54 -6.26 10.60
N GLU A 380 4.17 -7.53 10.46
CA GLU A 380 5.03 -8.56 9.91
C GLU A 380 5.36 -8.29 8.43
N ILE A 381 4.37 -7.97 7.60
CA ILE A 381 4.59 -7.59 6.19
C ILE A 381 5.59 -6.44 6.09
N LYS A 382 5.41 -5.39 6.89
CA LYS A 382 6.33 -4.24 6.91
C LYS A 382 7.74 -4.62 7.36
N ALA A 383 7.86 -5.49 8.36
CA ALA A 383 9.16 -5.99 8.82
C ALA A 383 9.84 -6.83 7.75
N ARG A 384 9.11 -7.72 7.06
CA ARG A 384 9.62 -8.55 5.95
C ARG A 384 10.04 -7.72 4.74
N GLN A 385 9.29 -6.66 4.41
CA GLN A 385 9.69 -5.73 3.35
C GLN A 385 11.02 -5.04 3.66
N LYS A 386 11.19 -4.53 4.88
CA LYS A 386 12.47 -3.93 5.32
C LYS A 386 13.61 -4.96 5.31
N GLN A 387 13.33 -6.17 5.75
CA GLN A 387 14.30 -7.26 5.75
C GLN A 387 14.69 -7.62 4.30
N TYR A 388 13.74 -7.73 3.38
CA TYR A 388 13.99 -7.92 1.95
C TYR A 388 14.89 -6.82 1.37
N GLU A 389 14.57 -5.54 1.61
CA GLU A 389 15.37 -4.41 1.12
C GLU A 389 16.81 -4.50 1.62
N TYR A 390 16.99 -4.76 2.91
CA TYR A 390 18.31 -4.91 3.51
C TYR A 390 19.12 -6.07 2.89
N TYR A 391 18.52 -7.26 2.79
CA TYR A 391 19.22 -8.41 2.21
C TYR A 391 19.44 -8.27 0.70
N ARG A 392 18.49 -7.67 -0.03
CA ARG A 392 18.66 -7.37 -1.45
C ARG A 392 19.90 -6.50 -1.65
N ASP A 393 19.99 -5.40 -0.93
CA ASP A 393 21.11 -4.46 -1.07
C ASP A 393 22.43 -5.11 -0.66
N LEU A 394 22.43 -5.87 0.42
CA LEU A 394 23.61 -6.62 0.88
C LEU A 394 24.06 -7.67 -0.14
N LEU A 395 23.12 -8.50 -0.66
CA LEU A 395 23.43 -9.55 -1.63
C LEU A 395 23.89 -8.98 -2.98
N LEU A 396 23.40 -7.80 -3.36
CA LEU A 396 23.79 -7.15 -4.61
C LEU A 396 25.13 -6.37 -4.51
N THR A 397 25.62 -6.09 -3.31
CA THR A 397 26.94 -5.45 -3.10
C THR A 397 28.08 -6.43 -2.90
N PHE A 398 27.82 -7.75 -2.84
CA PHE A 398 28.87 -8.74 -2.61
C PHE A 398 30.02 -8.68 -3.64
N ALA A 399 29.72 -8.34 -4.89
CA ALA A 399 30.69 -8.22 -5.96
C ALA A 399 31.68 -7.04 -5.76
N GLU A 400 31.24 -6.00 -5.02
CA GLU A 400 32.06 -4.83 -4.68
C GLU A 400 32.92 -5.08 -3.43
N THR A 401 32.38 -5.86 -2.48
CA THR A 401 32.97 -6.04 -1.15
C THR A 401 33.74 -7.35 -0.99
N GLY A 402 33.60 -8.30 -1.93
CA GLY A 402 34.20 -9.63 -1.85
C GLY A 402 33.58 -10.53 -0.77
N SER A 403 32.55 -10.08 -0.09
CA SER A 403 31.90 -10.79 1.03
C SER A 403 30.44 -10.39 1.12
N THR A 404 29.55 -11.38 1.26
CA THR A 404 28.25 -11.14 1.85
C THR A 404 28.44 -11.16 3.36
N LEU A 405 28.51 -10.01 4.02
CA LEU A 405 28.61 -9.91 5.48
C LEU A 405 27.31 -10.38 6.18
N VAL A 406 26.76 -11.48 5.74
CA VAL A 406 25.76 -12.23 6.48
C VAL A 406 26.49 -13.07 7.52
N THR A 407 27.01 -12.43 8.54
CA THR A 407 27.36 -13.16 9.75
C THR A 407 26.06 -13.53 10.43
N ASP A 408 25.79 -14.83 10.58
CA ASP A 408 24.63 -15.41 11.30
C ASP A 408 24.40 -14.79 12.70
N ARG A 409 25.40 -14.11 13.26
CA ARG A 409 25.36 -13.44 14.57
C ARG A 409 24.43 -12.24 14.69
N GLN A 410 24.01 -11.60 13.61
CA GLN A 410 23.08 -10.46 13.69
C GLN A 410 21.62 -10.87 13.52
N THR A 411 21.36 -11.92 12.74
CA THR A 411 20.02 -12.47 12.54
C THR A 411 19.51 -13.13 13.83
N ASP A 412 20.34 -13.97 14.46
CA ASP A 412 20.01 -14.64 15.72
C ASP A 412 19.79 -13.65 16.85
N ARG A 413 20.65 -12.63 17.00
CA ARG A 413 20.50 -11.61 18.06
C ARG A 413 19.29 -10.70 17.91
N GLN A 414 18.77 -10.46 16.71
CA GLN A 414 17.54 -9.68 16.51
C GLN A 414 16.28 -10.54 16.70
N THR A 415 16.30 -11.78 16.25
CA THR A 415 15.20 -12.73 16.43
C THR A 415 15.08 -13.11 17.91
N ASP A 416 16.18 -13.44 18.59
CA ASP A 416 16.21 -13.78 20.02
C ASP A 416 15.75 -12.59 20.88
N ARG A 417 16.21 -11.37 20.62
CA ARG A 417 15.76 -10.18 21.37
C ARG A 417 14.28 -9.82 21.14
N GLN A 418 13.70 -10.17 20.00
CA GLN A 418 12.27 -9.97 19.77
C GLN A 418 11.43 -11.08 20.40
N THR A 419 11.91 -12.32 20.35
CA THR A 419 11.28 -13.48 20.99
C THR A 419 11.30 -13.34 22.51
N ASP A 420 12.46 -12.99 23.10
CA ASP A 420 12.61 -12.77 24.55
C ASP A 420 11.69 -11.64 25.04
N ARG A 421 11.62 -10.50 24.32
CA ARG A 421 10.72 -9.40 24.69
C ARG A 421 9.23 -9.73 24.55
N GLN A 422 8.86 -10.65 23.66
CA GLN A 422 7.46 -11.11 23.57
C GLN A 422 7.13 -12.12 24.65
N THR A 423 8.06 -13.00 24.98
CA THR A 423 7.91 -14.00 26.05
C THR A 423 7.83 -13.33 27.42
N ASP A 424 8.71 -12.36 27.71
CA ASP A 424 8.68 -11.60 28.97
C ASP A 424 7.37 -10.83 29.15
N ARG A 425 6.87 -10.16 28.09
CA ARG A 425 5.58 -9.45 28.14
C ARG A 425 4.37 -10.37 28.30
N GLN A 426 4.43 -11.61 27.82
CA GLN A 426 3.36 -12.59 28.01
C GLN A 426 3.40 -13.19 29.44
N THR A 427 4.60 -13.41 29.98
CA THR A 427 4.80 -13.93 31.32
C THR A 427 4.34 -12.91 32.37
N ASP A 428 4.74 -11.64 32.24
CA ASP A 428 4.30 -10.56 33.14
C ASP A 428 2.77 -10.40 33.16
N ARG A 429 2.11 -10.44 31.97
CA ARG A 429 0.64 -10.36 31.89
C ARG A 429 -0.09 -11.58 32.47
N GLN A 430 0.54 -12.75 32.49
CA GLN A 430 -0.05 -13.94 33.14
C GLN A 430 0.13 -13.91 34.65
N THR A 431 1.25 -13.38 35.13
CA THR A 431 1.54 -13.23 36.55
C THR A 431 0.62 -12.23 37.23
N ASP A 432 0.41 -11.04 36.56
CA ASP A 432 -0.52 -10.02 37.07
C ASP A 432 -1.97 -10.53 37.14
N ARG A 433 -2.41 -11.35 36.15
CA ARG A 433 -3.76 -11.93 36.16
C ARG A 433 -3.97 -13.03 37.21
N GLN A 434 -2.90 -13.65 37.70
CA GLN A 434 -2.99 -14.65 38.78
C GLN A 434 -2.99 -13.99 40.16
N THR A 435 -2.31 -12.85 40.33
CA THR A 435 -2.27 -12.09 41.57
C THR A 435 -3.61 -11.41 41.88
N ASP A 436 -4.29 -10.89 40.83
CA ASP A 436 -5.62 -10.28 40.99
C ASP A 436 -6.77 -11.27 41.21
N ARG A 437 -6.52 -12.57 41.16
CA ARG A 437 -7.51 -13.62 41.46
C ARG A 437 -7.34 -14.22 42.90
N GLN A 438 -6.31 -13.81 43.63
CA GLN A 438 -6.04 -14.29 44.97
C GLN A 438 -6.21 -13.21 46.07
N ASN A 439 -6.59 -11.99 45.72
CA ASN A 439 -7.09 -10.93 46.58
C ASN A 439 -8.57 -10.64 46.21
#